data_a3b1fd2479983dfa580c7013397bfdd4
#
_entry.id   a3b1fd2479983dfa580c7013397bfdd4
#
_cell.length_a   1.000
_cell.length_b   1.000
_cell.length_c   1.000
_cell.angle_alpha   90.00
_cell.angle_beta   90.00
_cell.angle_gamma   90.00
#
_symmetry.space_group_name_H-M   'P 1'
#
loop_
_entity.id
_entity.type
_entity.pdbx_description
1 polymer ?
#
loop_
_entity_poly.entity_id
_entity_poly.type
_entity_poly.pdbx_seq_one_letter_code
_entity_poly.pdbx_strand_id
1 'polypeptide(L)'
;MKKVAILGSTGSIGTQTLEIIRDNEDLQSVALAAGQNVDLMEKQIREFHPQIAGMWSEEAAADLRQRVSDLPVKIVCGMDGLLEIASFPESDVVVTAVVGMIGIRPTIAAIESGKTIALANKETLVTAGHIIMPLAAQRKVPILPVDSEHSAIFQSLQGRADNQIHRILLTASGGPFRGKKRADLEQITLEDALKHPNWSMGKKVTIDSASLVNKGLEVMEAKWLFDVSLDQIQVVVHPQSIVHSAVEYDDGAVIAQLGLPDMKLPIQYALVYPERRPMRAPFMDLFAIHQLTFEAPDTETFPGLALAYRAAREGGSMPTVFNAANEMAVKLLLQKKIRFVQIPEILEMAMEHHHTIENPDVTQILQAEEETYEQIRQEMKL
;
A
#
# COMPACT_ATOMS: atom_id res chain seq x y z
N MET A 1 -27.04 4.87 0.23
CA MET A 1 -26.14 3.90 0.86
C MET A 1 -25.03 3.63 -0.14
N LYS A 2 -23.76 3.96 0.21
CA LYS A 2 -22.60 3.72 -0.64
C LYS A 2 -22.18 2.26 -0.51
N LYS A 3 -22.05 1.56 -1.63
CA LYS A 3 -21.74 0.13 -1.69
C LYS A 3 -20.25 -0.09 -1.94
N VAL A 4 -19.60 -0.91 -1.11
CA VAL A 4 -18.15 -1.11 -1.08
C VAL A 4 -17.81 -2.55 -1.41
N ALA A 5 -16.89 -2.74 -2.36
CA ALA A 5 -16.20 -3.99 -2.60
C ALA A 5 -14.80 -3.93 -1.94
N ILE A 6 -14.35 -5.01 -1.31
CA ILE A 6 -13.07 -5.06 -0.59
C ILE A 6 -12.23 -6.20 -1.12
N LEU A 7 -11.12 -5.88 -1.77
CA LEU A 7 -10.10 -6.83 -2.20
C LEU A 7 -9.07 -6.97 -1.07
N GLY A 8 -9.05 -8.11 -0.39
CA GLY A 8 -8.19 -8.34 0.78
C GLY A 8 -8.89 -8.10 2.13
N SER A 9 -10.16 -8.46 2.25
CA SER A 9 -11.01 -8.19 3.41
C SER A 9 -10.52 -8.78 4.73
N THR A 10 -9.77 -9.87 4.70
CA THR A 10 -9.20 -10.51 5.90
C THR A 10 -7.83 -9.97 6.31
N GLY A 11 -7.25 -9.05 5.53
CA GLY A 11 -6.02 -8.34 5.86
C GLY A 11 -6.24 -7.19 6.84
N SER A 12 -5.14 -6.54 7.26
CA SER A 12 -5.19 -5.43 8.22
C SER A 12 -6.08 -4.26 7.75
N ILE A 13 -5.92 -3.83 6.50
CA ILE A 13 -6.73 -2.74 5.93
C ILE A 13 -8.18 -3.19 5.72
N GLY A 14 -8.38 -4.41 5.20
CA GLY A 14 -9.73 -4.94 4.94
C GLY A 14 -10.57 -5.07 6.21
N THR A 15 -9.99 -5.57 7.31
CA THR A 15 -10.71 -5.68 8.59
C THR A 15 -11.05 -4.31 9.17
N GLN A 16 -10.15 -3.34 9.10
CA GLN A 16 -10.41 -1.96 9.54
C GLN A 16 -11.45 -1.27 8.62
N THR A 17 -11.45 -1.58 7.31
CA THR A 17 -12.50 -1.11 6.39
C THR A 17 -13.88 -1.62 6.82
N LEU A 18 -13.99 -2.89 7.21
CA LEU A 18 -15.24 -3.46 7.69
C LEU A 18 -15.67 -2.86 9.05
N GLU A 19 -14.73 -2.50 9.93
CA GLU A 19 -15.03 -1.76 11.15
C GLU A 19 -15.62 -0.37 10.85
N ILE A 20 -15.07 0.35 9.87
CA ILE A 20 -15.61 1.64 9.40
C ILE A 20 -17.01 1.47 8.81
N ILE A 21 -17.23 0.41 8.02
CA ILE A 21 -18.57 0.12 7.46
C ILE A 21 -19.57 -0.17 8.58
N ARG A 22 -19.18 -0.91 9.61
CA ARG A 22 -20.03 -1.19 10.78
C ARG A 22 -20.44 0.07 11.54
N ASP A 23 -19.55 1.04 11.64
CA ASP A 23 -19.77 2.30 12.36
C ASP A 23 -20.52 3.36 11.52
N ASN A 24 -20.80 3.11 10.23
CA ASN A 24 -21.48 4.03 9.31
C ASN A 24 -22.67 3.36 8.62
N GLU A 25 -23.89 3.66 9.04
CA GLU A 25 -25.13 3.03 8.56
C GLU A 25 -25.41 3.21 7.06
N ASP A 26 -24.80 4.20 6.42
CA ASP A 26 -24.96 4.48 4.99
C ASP A 26 -23.85 3.86 4.11
N LEU A 27 -22.95 3.08 4.72
CA LEU A 27 -21.99 2.23 4.02
C LEU A 27 -22.42 0.76 4.08
N GLN A 28 -22.22 0.03 3.00
CA GLN A 28 -22.54 -1.40 2.91
C GLN A 28 -21.43 -2.15 2.19
N SER A 29 -20.96 -3.26 2.75
CA SER A 29 -20.08 -4.20 2.04
C SER A 29 -20.93 -5.11 1.16
N VAL A 30 -20.74 -5.07 -0.15
CA VAL A 30 -21.49 -5.88 -1.13
C VAL A 30 -20.67 -7.00 -1.75
N ALA A 31 -19.34 -6.87 -1.71
CA ALA A 31 -18.40 -7.83 -2.30
C ALA A 31 -17.12 -7.93 -1.48
N LEU A 32 -16.64 -9.14 -1.21
CA LEU A 32 -15.46 -9.42 -0.41
C LEU A 32 -14.52 -10.38 -1.13
N ALA A 33 -13.21 -10.13 -1.07
CA ALA A 33 -12.20 -11.09 -1.51
C ALA A 33 -11.11 -11.27 -0.46
N ALA A 34 -10.61 -12.50 -0.30
CA ALA A 34 -9.52 -12.82 0.61
C ALA A 34 -8.56 -13.88 0.03
N GLY A 35 -7.40 -14.03 0.67
CA GLY A 35 -6.42 -15.04 0.32
C GLY A 35 -6.87 -16.44 0.73
N GLN A 36 -6.48 -16.87 1.94
CA GLN A 36 -6.69 -18.24 2.44
C GLN A 36 -7.42 -18.32 3.79
N ASN A 37 -7.74 -17.19 4.41
CA ASN A 37 -8.34 -17.18 5.75
C ASN A 37 -9.86 -17.42 5.67
N VAL A 38 -10.26 -18.68 5.49
CA VAL A 38 -11.67 -19.08 5.35
C VAL A 38 -12.47 -18.79 6.62
N ASP A 39 -11.87 -19.01 7.81
CA ASP A 39 -12.56 -18.81 9.10
C ASP A 39 -12.98 -17.34 9.31
N LEU A 40 -12.11 -16.40 8.94
CA LEU A 40 -12.44 -14.98 9.05
C LEU A 40 -13.40 -14.55 7.93
N MET A 41 -13.24 -15.07 6.71
CA MET A 41 -14.15 -14.78 5.61
C MET A 41 -15.58 -15.24 5.90
N GLU A 42 -15.77 -16.43 6.46
CA GLU A 42 -17.10 -16.91 6.88
C GLU A 42 -17.74 -15.96 7.89
N LYS A 43 -17.00 -15.51 8.90
CA LYS A 43 -17.49 -14.53 9.88
C LYS A 43 -17.89 -13.22 9.23
N GLN A 44 -17.07 -12.71 8.29
CA GLN A 44 -17.36 -11.49 7.56
C GLN A 44 -18.61 -11.64 6.68
N ILE A 45 -18.79 -12.77 6.00
CA ILE A 45 -20.00 -13.06 5.20
C ILE A 45 -21.26 -13.09 6.09
N ARG A 46 -21.19 -13.77 7.22
CA ARG A 46 -22.33 -13.87 8.15
C ARG A 46 -22.70 -12.54 8.80
N GLU A 47 -21.73 -11.65 8.98
CA GLU A 47 -21.96 -10.33 9.59
C GLU A 47 -22.44 -9.29 8.56
N PHE A 48 -21.75 -9.20 7.40
CA PHE A 48 -21.97 -8.12 6.44
C PHE A 48 -22.90 -8.50 5.27
N HIS A 49 -23.24 -9.77 5.12
CA HIS A 49 -24.15 -10.30 4.09
C HIS A 49 -23.82 -9.81 2.65
N PRO A 50 -22.56 -9.95 2.18
CA PRO A 50 -22.21 -9.57 0.82
C PRO A 50 -22.94 -10.46 -0.21
N GLN A 51 -23.13 -9.95 -1.41
CA GLN A 51 -23.75 -10.70 -2.51
C GLN A 51 -22.77 -11.67 -3.19
N ILE A 52 -21.48 -11.32 -3.16
CA ILE A 52 -20.39 -12.12 -3.74
C ILE A 52 -19.19 -12.12 -2.80
N ALA A 53 -18.55 -13.27 -2.65
CA ALA A 53 -17.29 -13.40 -1.93
C ALA A 53 -16.31 -14.30 -2.69
N GLY A 54 -15.01 -14.04 -2.58
CA GLY A 54 -13.98 -14.76 -3.31
C GLY A 54 -12.82 -15.19 -2.43
N MET A 55 -12.26 -16.37 -2.73
CA MET A 55 -11.01 -16.86 -2.15
C MET A 55 -9.95 -17.02 -3.25
N TRP A 56 -8.66 -16.86 -2.87
CA TRP A 56 -7.59 -16.96 -3.87
C TRP A 56 -7.41 -18.37 -4.40
N SER A 57 -7.48 -19.40 -3.55
CA SER A 57 -7.33 -20.79 -3.99
C SER A 57 -8.68 -21.49 -4.12
N GLU A 58 -8.78 -22.46 -5.06
CA GLU A 58 -9.99 -23.25 -5.23
C GLU A 58 -10.31 -24.10 -4.00
N GLU A 59 -9.27 -24.60 -3.29
CA GLU A 59 -9.45 -25.34 -2.05
C GLU A 59 -10.17 -24.49 -0.97
N ALA A 60 -9.69 -23.26 -0.74
CA ALA A 60 -10.32 -22.33 0.20
C ALA A 60 -11.71 -21.92 -0.27
N ALA A 61 -11.95 -21.75 -1.56
CA ALA A 61 -13.26 -21.44 -2.10
C ALA A 61 -14.26 -22.59 -1.92
N ALA A 62 -13.82 -23.83 -2.11
CA ALA A 62 -14.64 -25.02 -1.92
C ALA A 62 -15.04 -25.21 -0.45
N ASP A 63 -14.08 -25.02 0.50
CA ASP A 63 -14.37 -25.04 1.93
C ASP A 63 -15.38 -23.94 2.30
N LEU A 64 -15.16 -22.70 1.81
CA LEU A 64 -16.07 -21.59 2.07
C LEU A 64 -17.47 -21.84 1.53
N ARG A 65 -17.63 -22.37 0.31
CA ARG A 65 -18.95 -22.72 -0.28
C ARG A 65 -19.74 -23.68 0.61
N GLN A 66 -19.06 -24.66 1.18
CA GLN A 66 -19.69 -25.63 2.08
C GLN A 66 -20.15 -24.94 3.37
N ARG A 67 -19.31 -24.10 3.98
CA ARG A 67 -19.58 -23.44 5.25
C ARG A 67 -20.72 -22.42 5.17
N VAL A 68 -20.87 -21.73 4.05
CA VAL A 68 -21.90 -20.69 3.85
C VAL A 68 -23.04 -21.16 2.93
N SER A 69 -23.23 -22.46 2.77
CA SER A 69 -24.28 -23.04 1.92
C SER A 69 -25.71 -22.67 2.34
N ASP A 70 -25.88 -22.19 3.57
CA ASP A 70 -27.11 -21.66 4.15
C ASP A 70 -27.39 -20.19 3.77
N LEU A 71 -26.47 -19.51 3.10
CA LEU A 71 -26.55 -18.08 2.76
C LEU A 71 -26.61 -17.86 1.24
N PRO A 72 -27.34 -16.81 0.77
CA PRO A 72 -27.49 -16.50 -0.64
C PRO A 72 -26.28 -15.68 -1.16
N VAL A 73 -25.06 -16.19 -0.96
CA VAL A 73 -23.82 -15.54 -1.39
C VAL A 73 -23.18 -16.34 -2.51
N LYS A 74 -22.77 -15.66 -3.61
CA LYS A 74 -22.01 -16.27 -4.68
C LYS A 74 -20.55 -16.42 -4.27
N ILE A 75 -19.96 -17.62 -4.35
CA ILE A 75 -18.54 -17.85 -4.05
C ILE A 75 -17.75 -18.06 -5.33
N VAL A 76 -16.73 -17.23 -5.54
CA VAL A 76 -15.81 -17.24 -6.69
C VAL A 76 -14.36 -17.49 -6.23
N CYS A 77 -13.44 -17.76 -7.17
CA CYS A 77 -12.05 -18.03 -6.81
C CYS A 77 -11.04 -17.48 -7.83
N GLY A 78 -9.81 -17.39 -7.40
CA GLY A 78 -8.65 -17.05 -8.21
C GLY A 78 -8.71 -15.64 -8.81
N MET A 79 -7.92 -15.41 -9.86
CA MET A 79 -7.86 -14.11 -10.52
C MET A 79 -9.21 -13.74 -11.17
N ASP A 80 -9.88 -14.67 -11.83
CA ASP A 80 -11.18 -14.39 -12.47
C ASP A 80 -12.23 -13.98 -11.44
N GLY A 81 -12.26 -14.64 -10.27
CA GLY A 81 -13.11 -14.24 -9.15
C GLY A 81 -12.74 -12.87 -8.59
N LEU A 82 -11.46 -12.55 -8.52
CA LEU A 82 -10.99 -11.24 -8.05
C LEU A 82 -11.38 -10.12 -9.03
N LEU A 83 -11.31 -10.38 -10.34
CA LEU A 83 -11.76 -9.45 -11.38
C LEU A 83 -13.28 -9.26 -11.34
N GLU A 84 -14.06 -10.33 -11.13
CA GLU A 84 -15.51 -10.25 -10.98
C GLU A 84 -15.90 -9.39 -9.78
N ILE A 85 -15.22 -9.55 -8.63
CA ILE A 85 -15.45 -8.74 -7.43
C ILE A 85 -15.05 -7.27 -7.65
N ALA A 86 -13.91 -7.02 -8.30
CA ALA A 86 -13.43 -5.68 -8.59
C ALA A 86 -14.36 -4.90 -9.53
N SER A 87 -15.01 -5.60 -10.47
CA SER A 87 -15.95 -5.02 -11.44
C SER A 87 -17.43 -5.22 -11.04
N PHE A 88 -17.69 -5.63 -9.80
CA PHE A 88 -19.03 -5.99 -9.37
C PHE A 88 -20.02 -4.84 -9.59
N PRO A 89 -21.13 -5.05 -10.37
CA PRO A 89 -21.96 -3.94 -10.86
C PRO A 89 -22.54 -3.07 -9.76
N GLU A 90 -22.88 -3.67 -8.62
CA GLU A 90 -23.51 -2.96 -7.52
C GLU A 90 -22.56 -2.22 -6.59
N SER A 91 -21.23 -2.35 -6.75
CA SER A 91 -20.29 -1.57 -5.96
C SER A 91 -20.11 -0.16 -6.52
N ASP A 92 -19.99 0.82 -5.63
CA ASP A 92 -19.62 2.22 -5.96
C ASP A 92 -18.14 2.45 -5.79
N VAL A 93 -17.54 1.81 -4.77
CA VAL A 93 -16.14 1.95 -4.38
C VAL A 93 -15.48 0.58 -4.27
N VAL A 94 -14.25 0.47 -4.75
CA VAL A 94 -13.39 -0.71 -4.56
C VAL A 94 -12.21 -0.35 -3.68
N VAL A 95 -12.10 -1.00 -2.53
CA VAL A 95 -10.92 -0.92 -1.65
C VAL A 95 -9.91 -1.96 -2.11
N THR A 96 -8.76 -1.52 -2.62
CA THR A 96 -7.69 -2.42 -3.09
C THR A 96 -6.70 -2.66 -1.95
N ALA A 97 -6.97 -3.65 -1.09
CA ALA A 97 -6.18 -3.98 0.10
C ALA A 97 -5.44 -5.32 -0.03
N VAL A 98 -5.22 -5.79 -1.25
CA VAL A 98 -4.34 -6.92 -1.55
C VAL A 98 -2.87 -6.47 -1.47
N VAL A 99 -1.95 -7.40 -1.31
CA VAL A 99 -0.51 -7.14 -1.22
C VAL A 99 0.19 -7.58 -2.51
N GLY A 100 1.16 -6.79 -2.98
CA GLY A 100 1.95 -7.12 -4.16
C GLY A 100 1.26 -6.77 -5.49
N MET A 101 1.85 -7.20 -6.59
CA MET A 101 1.41 -6.83 -7.95
C MET A 101 0.11 -7.49 -8.40
N ILE A 102 -0.41 -8.44 -7.63
CA ILE A 102 -1.73 -9.07 -7.87
C ILE A 102 -2.86 -8.03 -7.98
N GLY A 103 -2.69 -6.85 -7.38
CA GLY A 103 -3.68 -5.77 -7.41
C GLY A 103 -3.81 -5.02 -8.74
N ILE A 104 -2.85 -5.15 -9.67
CA ILE A 104 -2.83 -4.38 -10.93
C ILE A 104 -4.08 -4.69 -11.77
N ARG A 105 -4.29 -5.95 -12.13
CA ARG A 105 -5.42 -6.36 -12.99
C ARG A 105 -6.78 -6.04 -12.39
N PRO A 106 -7.06 -6.34 -11.11
CA PRO A 106 -8.32 -5.95 -10.47
C PRO A 106 -8.54 -4.44 -10.40
N THR A 107 -7.48 -3.64 -10.18
CA THR A 107 -7.59 -2.18 -10.19
C THR A 107 -7.96 -1.66 -11.58
N ILE A 108 -7.36 -2.20 -12.64
CA ILE A 108 -7.74 -1.87 -14.03
C ILE A 108 -9.21 -2.22 -14.28
N ALA A 109 -9.65 -3.43 -13.93
CA ALA A 109 -11.03 -3.87 -14.11
C ALA A 109 -12.05 -2.98 -13.36
N ALA A 110 -11.71 -2.56 -12.14
CA ALA A 110 -12.52 -1.64 -11.35
C ALA A 110 -12.63 -0.26 -12.02
N ILE A 111 -11.51 0.30 -12.51
CA ILE A 111 -11.49 1.59 -13.23
C ILE A 111 -12.29 1.51 -14.53
N GLU A 112 -12.12 0.44 -15.32
CA GLU A 112 -12.88 0.22 -16.56
C GLU A 112 -14.38 0.11 -16.30
N SER A 113 -14.77 -0.41 -15.14
CA SER A 113 -16.16 -0.51 -14.69
C SER A 113 -16.67 0.76 -13.99
N GLY A 114 -15.90 1.85 -13.99
CA GLY A 114 -16.29 3.16 -13.46
C GLY A 114 -16.35 3.23 -11.93
N LYS A 115 -15.66 2.34 -11.21
CA LYS A 115 -15.66 2.29 -9.74
C LYS A 115 -14.64 3.23 -9.14
N THR A 116 -15.02 4.04 -8.15
CA THR A 116 -14.05 4.81 -7.36
C THR A 116 -13.07 3.85 -6.67
N ILE A 117 -11.79 4.16 -6.70
CA ILE A 117 -10.74 3.34 -6.08
C ILE A 117 -10.32 3.95 -4.74
N ALA A 118 -10.45 3.20 -3.65
CA ALA A 118 -9.79 3.47 -2.38
C ALA A 118 -8.50 2.65 -2.35
N LEU A 119 -7.37 3.28 -2.72
CA LEU A 119 -6.11 2.61 -3.01
C LEU A 119 -5.30 2.40 -1.73
N ALA A 120 -5.16 1.14 -1.30
CA ALA A 120 -4.24 0.74 -0.24
C ALA A 120 -3.05 -0.09 -0.76
N ASN A 121 -3.16 -0.66 -1.97
CA ASN A 121 -2.11 -1.44 -2.62
C ASN A 121 -1.16 -0.51 -3.39
N LYS A 122 -0.13 -0.02 -2.74
CA LYS A 122 0.85 0.90 -3.33
C LYS A 122 1.62 0.30 -4.50
N GLU A 123 1.86 -1.01 -4.47
CA GLU A 123 2.58 -1.73 -5.51
C GLU A 123 1.93 -1.56 -6.89
N THR A 124 0.62 -1.39 -6.94
CA THR A 124 -0.13 -1.11 -8.18
C THR A 124 0.36 0.18 -8.87
N LEU A 125 0.59 1.26 -8.12
CA LEU A 125 1.11 2.51 -8.71
C LEU A 125 2.63 2.49 -8.88
N VAL A 126 3.35 1.85 -7.98
CA VAL A 126 4.80 1.69 -8.10
C VAL A 126 5.17 1.06 -9.44
N THR A 127 4.47 -0.01 -9.83
CA THR A 127 4.83 -0.82 -11.00
C THR A 127 4.04 -0.46 -12.26
N ALA A 128 2.80 -0.04 -12.12
CA ALA A 128 1.88 0.22 -13.24
C ALA A 128 1.27 1.64 -13.21
N GLY A 129 1.86 2.60 -12.49
CA GLY A 129 1.33 3.96 -12.38
C GLY A 129 1.15 4.67 -13.73
N HIS A 130 2.06 4.43 -14.69
CA HIS A 130 1.98 4.92 -16.06
C HIS A 130 0.81 4.37 -16.88
N ILE A 131 0.21 3.25 -16.45
CA ILE A 131 -1.01 2.67 -17.04
C ILE A 131 -2.24 3.11 -16.25
N ILE A 132 -2.19 2.98 -14.93
CA ILE A 132 -3.32 3.19 -14.03
C ILE A 132 -3.80 4.65 -14.02
N MET A 133 -2.89 5.62 -13.86
CA MET A 133 -3.29 7.02 -13.73
C MET A 133 -3.89 7.60 -15.01
N PRO A 134 -3.31 7.38 -16.21
CA PRO A 134 -3.96 7.79 -17.45
C PRO A 134 -5.31 7.13 -17.70
N LEU A 135 -5.45 5.83 -17.39
CA LEU A 135 -6.71 5.11 -17.52
C LEU A 135 -7.78 5.69 -16.57
N ALA A 136 -7.43 5.96 -15.32
CA ALA A 136 -8.35 6.58 -14.36
C ALA A 136 -8.78 7.97 -14.81
N ALA A 137 -7.86 8.79 -15.31
CA ALA A 137 -8.16 10.11 -15.87
C ALA A 137 -9.10 10.02 -17.09
N GLN A 138 -8.83 9.11 -18.03
CA GLN A 138 -9.67 8.88 -19.20
C GLN A 138 -11.09 8.45 -18.82
N ARG A 139 -11.22 7.57 -17.82
CA ARG A 139 -12.51 7.07 -17.32
C ARG A 139 -13.18 8.02 -16.33
N LYS A 140 -12.49 9.08 -15.91
CA LYS A 140 -12.92 10.04 -14.87
C LYS A 140 -13.21 9.33 -13.53
N VAL A 141 -12.42 8.33 -13.21
CA VAL A 141 -12.52 7.55 -11.97
C VAL A 141 -11.58 8.14 -10.94
N PRO A 142 -12.07 8.55 -9.76
CA PRO A 142 -11.21 9.01 -8.67
C PRO A 142 -10.37 7.86 -8.10
N ILE A 143 -9.09 8.13 -7.84
CA ILE A 143 -8.22 7.27 -7.01
C ILE A 143 -7.97 8.01 -5.70
N LEU A 144 -8.50 7.48 -4.62
CA LEU A 144 -8.42 8.05 -3.27
C LEU A 144 -7.41 7.26 -2.45
N PRO A 145 -6.35 7.89 -1.91
CA PRO A 145 -5.33 7.18 -1.18
C PRO A 145 -5.81 6.70 0.19
N VAL A 146 -5.46 5.47 0.53
CA VAL A 146 -5.65 4.87 1.85
C VAL A 146 -4.34 4.84 2.64
N ASP A 147 -3.18 4.78 1.96
CA ASP A 147 -1.90 4.91 2.65
C ASP A 147 -1.85 6.22 3.45
N SER A 148 -1.38 6.18 4.70
CA SER A 148 -1.51 7.29 5.66
C SER A 148 -0.84 8.57 5.18
N GLU A 149 0.35 8.47 4.61
CA GLU A 149 1.12 9.59 4.11
C GLU A 149 0.45 10.21 2.87
N HIS A 150 0.00 9.37 1.94
CA HIS A 150 -0.68 9.83 0.72
C HIS A 150 -2.05 10.42 1.03
N SER A 151 -2.78 9.83 1.98
CA SER A 151 -4.02 10.43 2.50
C SER A 151 -3.76 11.81 3.13
N ALA A 152 -2.67 11.97 3.89
CA ALA A 152 -2.29 13.24 4.49
C ALA A 152 -1.96 14.31 3.42
N ILE A 153 -1.21 13.94 2.38
CA ILE A 153 -0.92 14.81 1.25
C ILE A 153 -2.23 15.20 0.54
N PHE A 154 -3.07 14.21 0.22
CA PHE A 154 -4.37 14.43 -0.41
C PHE A 154 -5.25 15.39 0.41
N GLN A 155 -5.30 15.23 1.75
CA GLN A 155 -6.02 16.12 2.65
C GLN A 155 -5.43 17.52 2.68
N SER A 156 -4.10 17.66 2.60
CA SER A 156 -3.39 18.94 2.58
C SER A 156 -3.58 19.70 1.26
N LEU A 157 -3.97 19.00 0.20
CA LEU A 157 -4.26 19.58 -1.13
C LEU A 157 -5.71 20.05 -1.28
N GLN A 158 -6.60 19.81 -0.29
CA GLN A 158 -7.99 20.21 -0.40
C GLN A 158 -8.12 21.74 -0.39
N GLY A 159 -8.87 22.28 -1.35
CA GLY A 159 -9.08 23.72 -1.48
C GLY A 159 -7.90 24.51 -2.07
N ARG A 160 -6.89 23.82 -2.59
CA ARG A 160 -5.70 24.49 -3.17
C ARG A 160 -5.98 25.35 -4.42
N ALA A 161 -7.14 25.17 -5.07
CA ALA A 161 -7.43 25.70 -6.39
C ALA A 161 -6.31 25.29 -7.39
N ASP A 162 -5.75 26.26 -8.14
CA ASP A 162 -4.66 26.02 -9.09
C ASP A 162 -3.25 26.25 -8.49
N ASN A 163 -3.13 26.36 -7.15
CA ASN A 163 -1.85 26.58 -6.50
C ASN A 163 -0.89 25.41 -6.74
N GLN A 164 0.34 25.72 -7.13
CA GLN A 164 1.33 24.72 -7.45
C GLN A 164 1.98 24.14 -6.19
N ILE A 165 2.30 22.86 -6.24
CA ILE A 165 3.08 22.19 -5.22
C ILE A 165 4.56 22.55 -5.44
N HIS A 166 5.18 23.25 -4.48
CA HIS A 166 6.61 23.44 -4.48
C HIS A 166 7.31 22.10 -4.18
N ARG A 167 6.92 21.45 -3.09
CA ARG A 167 7.36 20.09 -2.77
C ARG A 167 6.41 19.38 -1.80
N ILE A 168 6.49 18.06 -1.85
CA ILE A 168 5.86 17.16 -0.87
C ILE A 168 6.90 16.83 0.20
N LEU A 169 6.53 16.99 1.46
CA LEU A 169 7.31 16.55 2.62
C LEU A 169 6.74 15.20 3.08
N LEU A 170 7.32 14.13 2.56
CA LEU A 170 6.88 12.76 2.83
C LEU A 170 7.52 12.26 4.12
N THR A 171 6.74 12.11 5.20
CA THR A 171 7.27 11.72 6.50
C THR A 171 7.50 10.21 6.59
N ALA A 172 8.47 9.82 7.41
CA ALA A 172 8.80 8.43 7.74
C ALA A 172 9.04 8.30 9.23
N SER A 173 8.66 7.18 9.86
CA SER A 173 9.00 6.92 11.27
C SER A 173 10.51 6.74 11.50
N GLY A 174 11.25 6.37 10.45
CA GLY A 174 12.66 5.97 10.52
C GLY A 174 12.85 4.50 10.88
N GLY A 175 11.77 3.76 11.15
CA GLY A 175 11.81 2.35 11.48
C GLY A 175 12.43 2.02 12.86
N PRO A 176 12.52 0.73 13.23
CA PRO A 176 13.01 0.29 14.53
C PRO A 176 14.53 0.48 14.73
N PHE A 177 15.25 0.73 13.64
CA PHE A 177 16.72 0.80 13.67
C PHE A 177 17.27 2.21 13.50
N ARG A 178 16.40 3.23 13.58
CA ARG A 178 16.82 4.64 13.52
C ARG A 178 17.95 4.91 14.52
N GLY A 179 19.02 5.57 14.04
CA GLY A 179 20.21 5.90 14.84
C GLY A 179 21.24 4.79 14.98
N LYS A 180 20.96 3.56 14.49
CA LYS A 180 21.97 2.49 14.38
C LYS A 180 22.91 2.76 13.21
N LYS A 181 24.09 2.13 13.26
CA LYS A 181 25.06 2.11 12.17
C LYS A 181 25.07 0.75 11.48
N ARG A 182 25.61 0.68 10.26
CA ARG A 182 25.64 -0.57 9.48
C ARG A 182 26.24 -1.75 10.25
N ALA A 183 27.28 -1.51 11.05
CA ALA A 183 27.87 -2.57 11.88
C ALA A 183 26.89 -3.15 12.91
N ASP A 184 25.98 -2.34 13.43
CA ASP A 184 24.97 -2.79 14.39
C ASP A 184 23.91 -3.66 13.71
N LEU A 185 23.69 -3.47 12.40
CA LEU A 185 22.69 -4.17 11.61
C LEU A 185 23.09 -5.63 11.31
N GLU A 186 24.36 -5.97 11.37
CA GLU A 186 24.86 -7.33 11.10
C GLU A 186 24.31 -8.37 12.06
N GLN A 187 23.98 -7.96 13.28
CA GLN A 187 23.51 -8.85 14.36
C GLN A 187 21.99 -8.80 14.57
N ILE A 188 21.26 -8.03 13.75
CA ILE A 188 19.82 -7.87 13.87
C ILE A 188 19.12 -9.19 13.55
N THR A 189 18.20 -9.57 14.43
CA THR A 189 17.33 -10.73 14.25
C THR A 189 16.06 -10.35 13.49
N LEU A 190 15.37 -11.34 12.93
CA LEU A 190 14.06 -11.15 12.33
C LEU A 190 13.06 -10.56 13.35
N GLU A 191 13.13 -11.04 14.58
CA GLU A 191 12.27 -10.60 15.68
C GLU A 191 12.47 -9.11 16.00
N ASP A 192 13.68 -8.58 15.84
CA ASP A 192 13.98 -7.16 16.02
C ASP A 192 13.44 -6.32 14.85
N ALA A 193 13.57 -6.82 13.61
CA ALA A 193 13.04 -6.15 12.42
C ALA A 193 11.50 -6.05 12.42
N LEU A 194 10.82 -6.93 13.14
CA LEU A 194 9.36 -6.94 13.27
C LEU A 194 8.82 -6.05 14.40
N LYS A 195 9.68 -5.39 15.19
CA LYS A 195 9.27 -4.49 16.29
C LYS A 195 9.20 -3.04 15.82
N HIS A 196 8.10 -2.66 15.16
CA HIS A 196 7.90 -1.25 14.80
C HIS A 196 7.53 -0.42 16.02
N PRO A 197 8.12 0.81 16.21
CA PRO A 197 7.92 1.59 17.43
C PRO A 197 6.50 2.16 17.60
N ASN A 198 5.81 2.53 16.51
CA ASN A 198 4.55 3.27 16.58
C ASN A 198 3.37 2.56 15.91
N TRP A 199 3.62 1.69 14.92
CA TRP A 199 2.59 1.10 14.09
C TRP A 199 2.48 -0.41 14.28
N SER A 200 1.25 -0.92 14.30
CA SER A 200 0.97 -2.35 14.20
C SER A 200 0.61 -2.68 12.74
N MET A 201 1.56 -3.24 12.02
CA MET A 201 1.46 -3.49 10.57
C MET A 201 1.69 -4.96 10.22
N GLY A 202 1.38 -5.33 8.97
CA GLY A 202 1.76 -6.63 8.43
C GLY A 202 3.28 -6.82 8.41
N LYS A 203 3.74 -8.08 8.48
CA LYS A 203 5.18 -8.41 8.57
C LYS A 203 6.00 -7.81 7.42
N LYS A 204 5.48 -7.84 6.18
CA LYS A 204 6.17 -7.29 5.00
C LYS A 204 6.40 -5.79 5.16
N VAL A 205 5.36 -5.01 5.42
CA VAL A 205 5.44 -3.54 5.57
C VAL A 205 6.34 -3.15 6.75
N THR A 206 6.34 -3.93 7.84
CA THR A 206 7.22 -3.69 9.01
C THR A 206 8.70 -3.83 8.63
N ILE A 207 9.07 -4.85 7.85
CA ILE A 207 10.44 -5.04 7.35
C ILE A 207 10.80 -3.95 6.34
N ASP A 208 9.88 -3.59 5.44
CA ASP A 208 10.07 -2.50 4.47
C ASP A 208 10.29 -1.15 5.19
N SER A 209 9.59 -0.90 6.30
CA SER A 209 9.82 0.28 7.14
C SER A 209 11.21 0.26 7.78
N ALA A 210 11.64 -0.91 8.28
CA ALA A 210 12.96 -1.08 8.92
C ALA A 210 14.11 -0.82 7.95
N SER A 211 13.95 -1.11 6.65
CA SER A 211 14.95 -0.95 5.59
C SER A 211 14.83 0.37 4.81
N LEU A 212 13.86 1.22 5.13
CA LEU A 212 13.43 2.41 4.37
C LEU A 212 12.94 2.10 2.93
N VAL A 213 12.76 0.84 2.57
CA VAL A 213 12.17 0.45 1.28
C VAL A 213 10.72 0.90 1.19
N ASN A 214 9.94 0.76 2.28
CA ASN A 214 8.55 1.24 2.31
C ASN A 214 8.45 2.70 1.88
N LYS A 215 9.34 3.55 2.41
CA LYS A 215 9.36 4.97 2.06
C LYS A 215 9.77 5.20 0.61
N GLY A 216 10.62 4.35 0.07
CA GLY A 216 10.96 4.35 -1.36
C GLY A 216 9.77 4.01 -2.26
N LEU A 217 8.98 2.99 -1.91
CA LEU A 217 7.73 2.65 -2.61
C LEU A 217 6.73 3.80 -2.55
N GLU A 218 6.60 4.45 -1.42
CA GLU A 218 5.73 5.60 -1.22
C GLU A 218 6.16 6.84 -2.02
N VAL A 219 7.45 7.07 -2.22
CA VAL A 219 7.96 8.11 -3.15
C VAL A 219 7.45 7.86 -4.57
N MET A 220 7.51 6.61 -5.04
CA MET A 220 7.02 6.24 -6.37
C MET A 220 5.51 6.39 -6.49
N GLU A 221 4.77 5.99 -5.45
CA GLU A 221 3.32 6.17 -5.38
C GLU A 221 2.93 7.66 -5.40
N ALA A 222 3.60 8.50 -4.60
CA ALA A 222 3.35 9.94 -4.54
C ALA A 222 3.58 10.63 -5.89
N LYS A 223 4.65 10.25 -6.61
CA LYS A 223 4.93 10.75 -7.96
C LYS A 223 3.73 10.56 -8.88
N TRP A 224 3.11 9.40 -8.86
CA TRP A 224 1.96 9.08 -9.72
C TRP A 224 0.66 9.70 -9.23
N LEU A 225 0.35 9.60 -7.93
CA LEU A 225 -0.91 10.09 -7.38
C LEU A 225 -1.08 11.61 -7.49
N PHE A 226 0.02 12.34 -7.32
CA PHE A 226 -0.03 13.81 -7.24
C PHE A 226 0.56 14.51 -8.45
N ASP A 227 0.99 13.73 -9.47
CA ASP A 227 1.59 14.23 -10.72
C ASP A 227 2.74 15.21 -10.44
N VAL A 228 3.69 14.80 -9.61
CA VAL A 228 4.89 15.57 -9.23
C VAL A 228 6.16 14.88 -9.69
N SER A 229 7.22 15.64 -9.90
CA SER A 229 8.55 15.10 -10.17
C SER A 229 9.16 14.48 -8.91
N LEU A 230 10.13 13.57 -9.08
CA LEU A 230 10.85 12.98 -7.96
C LEU A 230 11.61 14.03 -7.13
N ASP A 231 12.07 15.12 -7.76
CA ASP A 231 12.79 16.19 -7.11
C ASP A 231 11.87 17.08 -6.24
N GLN A 232 10.57 17.02 -6.46
CA GLN A 232 9.55 17.65 -5.61
C GLN A 232 9.15 16.79 -4.40
N ILE A 233 9.69 15.58 -4.23
CA ILE A 233 9.37 14.72 -3.09
C ILE A 233 10.58 14.64 -2.16
N GLN A 234 10.46 15.23 -0.98
CA GLN A 234 11.48 15.18 0.05
C GLN A 234 11.04 14.25 1.17
N VAL A 235 11.83 13.20 1.44
CA VAL A 235 11.61 12.33 2.60
C VAL A 235 12.14 13.00 3.86
N VAL A 236 11.33 13.00 4.92
CA VAL A 236 11.65 13.57 6.22
C VAL A 236 11.36 12.54 7.31
N VAL A 237 12.35 12.18 8.12
CA VAL A 237 12.15 11.27 9.24
C VAL A 237 11.51 12.03 10.40
N HIS A 238 10.34 11.55 10.83
CA HIS A 238 9.55 12.08 11.93
C HIS A 238 9.20 10.95 12.91
N PRO A 239 10.02 10.71 13.94
CA PRO A 239 9.93 9.51 14.79
C PRO A 239 8.61 9.37 15.55
N GLN A 240 7.95 10.47 15.88
CA GLN A 240 6.68 10.45 16.63
C GLN A 240 5.49 9.97 15.77
N SER A 241 5.61 9.99 14.44
CA SER A 241 4.55 9.60 13.48
C SER A 241 3.22 10.34 13.72
N ILE A 242 3.28 11.60 14.12
CA ILE A 242 2.11 12.47 14.34
C ILE A 242 1.80 13.31 13.11
N VAL A 243 2.83 13.87 12.47
CA VAL A 243 2.71 14.48 11.15
C VAL A 243 2.78 13.36 10.12
N HIS A 244 1.66 13.08 9.45
CA HIS A 244 1.59 11.99 8.48
C HIS A 244 2.12 12.35 7.09
N SER A 245 2.26 13.58 6.76
CA SER A 245 3.00 14.24 5.65
C SER A 245 2.49 15.65 5.47
N ALA A 246 3.16 16.43 4.64
CA ALA A 246 2.82 17.82 4.37
C ALA A 246 3.08 18.19 2.90
N VAL A 247 2.46 19.29 2.48
CA VAL A 247 2.69 19.94 1.19
C VAL A 247 3.21 21.36 1.46
N GLU A 248 4.33 21.68 0.84
CA GLU A 248 4.86 23.04 0.77
C GLU A 248 4.45 23.64 -0.59
N TYR A 249 3.87 24.83 -0.55
CA TYR A 249 3.42 25.57 -1.71
C TYR A 249 4.45 26.63 -2.14
N ASP A 250 4.31 27.18 -3.35
CA ASP A 250 5.25 28.18 -3.90
C ASP A 250 5.31 29.49 -3.10
N ASP A 251 4.31 29.77 -2.28
CA ASP A 251 4.31 30.91 -1.37
C ASP A 251 5.09 30.65 -0.04
N GLY A 252 5.64 29.44 0.10
CA GLY A 252 6.36 28.99 1.30
C GLY A 252 5.46 28.46 2.43
N ALA A 253 4.13 28.44 2.25
CA ALA A 253 3.23 27.85 3.23
C ALA A 253 3.37 26.32 3.25
N VAL A 254 3.40 25.72 4.45
CA VAL A 254 3.39 24.28 4.64
C VAL A 254 2.07 23.87 5.29
N ILE A 255 1.31 23.03 4.57
CA ILE A 255 0.06 22.45 5.09
C ILE A 255 0.31 20.97 5.40
N ALA A 256 -0.01 20.54 6.62
CA ALA A 256 0.20 19.18 7.09
C ALA A 256 -1.07 18.59 7.71
N GLN A 257 -1.27 17.29 7.54
CA GLN A 257 -2.27 16.56 8.31
C GLN A 257 -1.58 15.87 9.50
N LEU A 258 -2.13 16.09 10.69
CA LEU A 258 -1.69 15.48 11.93
C LEU A 258 -2.75 14.51 12.45
N GLY A 259 -2.30 13.42 13.09
CA GLY A 259 -3.17 12.42 13.68
C GLY A 259 -2.40 11.41 14.52
N LEU A 260 -3.11 10.62 15.32
CA LEU A 260 -2.54 9.43 15.94
C LEU A 260 -2.29 8.35 14.89
N PRO A 261 -1.30 7.44 15.08
CA PRO A 261 -1.03 6.35 14.16
C PRO A 261 -2.19 5.34 14.11
N ASP A 262 -3.18 5.57 13.23
CA ASP A 262 -4.35 4.73 13.03
C ASP A 262 -4.79 4.78 11.56
N MET A 263 -4.94 3.61 10.93
CA MET A 263 -5.37 3.50 9.53
C MET A 263 -6.86 3.76 9.33
N LYS A 264 -7.67 3.77 10.39
CA LYS A 264 -9.12 4.03 10.27
C LYS A 264 -9.43 5.41 9.72
N LEU A 265 -8.64 6.43 10.09
CA LEU A 265 -8.84 7.78 9.58
C LEU A 265 -8.67 7.87 8.06
N PRO A 266 -7.55 7.46 7.45
CA PRO A 266 -7.41 7.49 5.99
C PRO A 266 -8.40 6.57 5.28
N ILE A 267 -8.72 5.39 5.83
CA ILE A 267 -9.74 4.49 5.28
C ILE A 267 -11.10 5.19 5.26
N GLN A 268 -11.55 5.72 6.40
CA GLN A 268 -12.85 6.41 6.47
C GLN A 268 -12.89 7.59 5.50
N TYR A 269 -11.83 8.41 5.47
CA TYR A 269 -11.80 9.56 4.57
C TYR A 269 -11.90 9.17 3.10
N ALA A 270 -11.20 8.10 2.67
CA ALA A 270 -11.34 7.58 1.32
C ALA A 270 -12.76 7.07 1.00
N LEU A 271 -13.43 6.43 1.97
CA LEU A 271 -14.77 5.90 1.75
C LEU A 271 -15.86 6.97 1.73
N VAL A 272 -15.73 8.04 2.52
CA VAL A 272 -16.79 9.06 2.67
C VAL A 272 -16.45 10.39 2.01
N TYR A 273 -15.26 10.51 1.36
CA TYR A 273 -14.85 11.74 0.70
C TYR A 273 -15.98 12.36 -0.15
N PRO A 274 -16.18 13.69 -0.11
CA PRO A 274 -15.35 14.73 0.55
C PRO A 274 -15.73 15.00 2.03
N GLU A 275 -16.59 14.23 2.64
CA GLU A 275 -17.08 14.45 4.00
C GLU A 275 -16.03 14.07 5.05
N ARG A 276 -16.16 14.66 6.25
CA ARG A 276 -15.50 14.22 7.49
C ARG A 276 -16.56 13.76 8.48
N ARG A 277 -16.37 12.57 9.03
CA ARG A 277 -17.34 11.97 9.96
C ARG A 277 -16.72 11.68 11.31
N PRO A 278 -17.52 11.69 12.39
CA PRO A 278 -17.03 11.27 13.70
C PRO A 278 -16.45 9.84 13.63
N MET A 279 -15.40 9.62 14.41
CA MET A 279 -14.78 8.31 14.59
C MET A 279 -14.75 7.94 16.06
N ARG A 280 -14.88 6.65 16.36
CA ARG A 280 -14.65 6.09 17.71
C ARG A 280 -13.16 5.87 17.94
N ALA A 281 -12.38 6.95 17.94
CA ALA A 281 -10.94 6.92 18.16
C ALA A 281 -10.56 8.03 19.17
N PRO A 282 -9.46 7.88 19.91
CA PRO A 282 -8.98 8.94 20.79
C PRO A 282 -8.59 10.17 19.97
N PHE A 283 -8.90 11.35 20.48
CA PHE A 283 -8.40 12.61 19.94
C PHE A 283 -6.95 12.82 20.33
N MET A 284 -6.22 13.51 19.47
CA MET A 284 -4.83 13.88 19.71
C MET A 284 -4.74 14.95 20.78
N ASP A 285 -3.87 14.75 21.77
CA ASP A 285 -3.55 15.72 22.81
C ASP A 285 -2.16 16.33 22.55
N LEU A 286 -2.12 17.59 22.10
CA LEU A 286 -0.87 18.29 21.80
C LEU A 286 -0.03 18.55 23.06
N PHE A 287 -0.63 18.66 24.24
CA PHE A 287 0.10 18.83 25.48
C PHE A 287 0.84 17.53 25.87
N ALA A 288 0.21 16.37 25.62
CA ALA A 288 0.86 15.07 25.83
C ALA A 288 1.97 14.80 24.81
N ILE A 289 1.80 15.22 23.55
CA ILE A 289 2.82 15.07 22.50
C ILE A 289 4.03 15.97 22.76
N HIS A 290 3.79 17.17 23.25
CA HIS A 290 4.78 18.15 23.67
C HIS A 290 5.75 18.61 22.57
N GLN A 291 6.40 17.71 21.81
CA GLN A 291 7.45 18.02 20.84
C GLN A 291 7.31 17.18 19.58
N LEU A 292 7.55 17.80 18.42
CA LEU A 292 7.72 17.14 17.12
C LEU A 292 9.15 17.36 16.64
N THR A 293 9.79 16.30 16.17
CA THR A 293 11.18 16.33 15.68
C THR A 293 11.28 15.81 14.25
N PHE A 294 12.23 16.36 13.51
CA PHE A 294 12.45 16.03 12.10
C PHE A 294 13.94 15.84 11.84
N GLU A 295 14.26 14.79 11.05
CA GLU A 295 15.63 14.39 10.72
C GLU A 295 15.75 14.08 9.23
N ALA A 296 16.95 14.17 8.68
CA ALA A 296 17.21 13.64 7.35
C ALA A 296 17.27 12.10 7.37
N PRO A 297 16.81 11.41 6.31
CA PRO A 297 16.94 9.95 6.24
C PRO A 297 18.42 9.55 6.09
N ASP A 298 18.85 8.54 6.85
CA ASP A 298 20.20 7.95 6.74
C ASP A 298 20.24 6.92 5.58
N THR A 299 20.48 7.38 4.38
CA THR A 299 20.53 6.55 3.17
C THR A 299 21.83 5.77 3.02
N GLU A 300 22.86 6.08 3.79
CA GLU A 300 24.12 5.32 3.82
C GLU A 300 23.94 4.03 4.63
N THR A 301 23.34 4.13 5.79
CA THR A 301 23.03 2.95 6.64
C THR A 301 21.88 2.12 6.07
N PHE A 302 20.86 2.79 5.50
CA PHE A 302 19.65 2.17 4.95
C PHE A 302 19.50 2.51 3.45
N PRO A 303 20.23 1.81 2.55
CA PRO A 303 20.27 2.17 1.14
C PRO A 303 18.96 1.91 0.37
N GLY A 304 17.96 1.24 0.98
CA GLY A 304 16.68 0.93 0.35
C GLY A 304 15.97 2.15 -0.25
N LEU A 305 16.02 3.30 0.43
CA LEU A 305 15.44 4.55 -0.10
C LEU A 305 16.24 5.08 -1.32
N ALA A 306 17.56 5.06 -1.28
CA ALA A 306 18.39 5.50 -2.40
C ALA A 306 18.20 4.61 -3.63
N LEU A 307 18.12 3.28 -3.44
CA LEU A 307 17.82 2.31 -4.51
C LEU A 307 16.44 2.55 -5.12
N ALA A 308 15.44 2.89 -4.30
CA ALA A 308 14.11 3.24 -4.79
C ALA A 308 14.13 4.51 -5.66
N TYR A 309 14.84 5.56 -5.26
CA TYR A 309 15.01 6.75 -6.10
C TYR A 309 15.74 6.42 -7.41
N ARG A 310 16.76 5.54 -7.38
CA ARG A 310 17.43 5.05 -8.58
C ARG A 310 16.45 4.35 -9.51
N ALA A 311 15.67 3.40 -9.01
CA ALA A 311 14.64 2.69 -9.78
C ALA A 311 13.59 3.64 -10.37
N ALA A 312 13.12 4.61 -9.58
CA ALA A 312 12.13 5.58 -10.01
C ALA A 312 12.64 6.56 -11.08
N ARG A 313 13.93 6.94 -11.04
CA ARG A 313 14.57 7.79 -12.05
C ARG A 313 14.80 7.05 -13.35
N GLU A 314 15.19 5.79 -13.28
CA GLU A 314 15.34 4.93 -14.45
C GLU A 314 13.97 4.67 -15.10
N GLY A 315 12.94 4.46 -14.32
CA GLY A 315 11.57 4.30 -14.80
C GLY A 315 11.32 2.97 -15.51
N GLY A 316 10.36 2.96 -16.44
CA GLY A 316 9.99 1.76 -17.18
C GLY A 316 9.67 0.57 -16.27
N SER A 317 10.28 -0.58 -16.54
CA SER A 317 10.13 -1.80 -15.73
C SER A 317 11.02 -1.85 -14.48
N MET A 318 11.95 -0.90 -14.27
CA MET A 318 12.86 -0.92 -13.12
C MET A 318 12.14 -0.83 -11.76
N PRO A 319 11.07 -0.02 -11.56
CA PRO A 319 10.29 -0.07 -10.34
C PRO A 319 9.65 -1.44 -10.05
N THR A 320 9.28 -2.18 -11.08
CA THR A 320 8.78 -3.57 -10.97
C THR A 320 9.86 -4.49 -10.41
N VAL A 321 11.07 -4.42 -10.96
CA VAL A 321 12.20 -5.22 -10.50
C VAL A 321 12.57 -4.90 -9.06
N PHE A 322 12.63 -3.61 -8.71
CA PHE A 322 12.87 -3.16 -7.33
C PHE A 322 11.83 -3.74 -6.37
N ASN A 323 10.54 -3.66 -6.72
CA ASN A 323 9.46 -4.19 -5.88
C ASN A 323 9.54 -5.72 -5.77
N ALA A 324 9.70 -6.44 -6.88
CA ALA A 324 9.80 -7.90 -6.91
C ALA A 324 11.02 -8.40 -6.10
N ALA A 325 12.17 -7.76 -6.28
CA ALA A 325 13.36 -8.08 -5.51
C ALA A 325 13.15 -7.89 -4.00
N ASN A 326 12.48 -6.80 -3.61
CA ASN A 326 12.13 -6.56 -2.21
C ASN A 326 11.16 -7.62 -1.67
N GLU A 327 10.11 -7.96 -2.41
CA GLU A 327 9.17 -9.01 -1.99
C GLU A 327 9.87 -10.36 -1.76
N MET A 328 10.78 -10.74 -2.69
CA MET A 328 11.56 -11.96 -2.54
C MET A 328 12.53 -11.87 -1.35
N ALA A 329 13.26 -10.76 -1.18
CA ALA A 329 14.20 -10.58 -0.08
C ALA A 329 13.47 -10.63 1.29
N VAL A 330 12.32 -9.96 1.42
CA VAL A 330 11.49 -10.02 2.63
C VAL A 330 11.00 -11.45 2.88
N LYS A 331 10.54 -12.17 1.85
CA LYS A 331 10.15 -13.58 1.98
C LYS A 331 11.29 -14.46 2.48
N LEU A 332 12.49 -14.28 1.96
CA LEU A 332 13.69 -15.01 2.37
C LEU A 332 14.09 -14.67 3.81
N LEU A 333 14.00 -13.40 4.21
CA LEU A 333 14.25 -12.99 5.59
C LEU A 333 13.23 -13.62 6.56
N LEU A 334 11.94 -13.61 6.22
CA LEU A 334 10.88 -14.26 7.02
C LEU A 334 11.10 -15.77 7.16
N GLN A 335 11.70 -16.41 6.16
CA GLN A 335 12.12 -17.81 6.19
C GLN A 335 13.47 -18.03 6.88
N LYS A 336 14.11 -16.97 7.38
CA LYS A 336 15.45 -16.99 8.01
C LYS A 336 16.56 -17.53 7.08
N LYS A 337 16.39 -17.34 5.76
CA LYS A 337 17.38 -17.75 4.73
C LYS A 337 18.41 -16.68 4.43
N ILE A 338 18.12 -15.43 4.76
CA ILE A 338 19.02 -14.29 4.63
C ILE A 338 19.05 -13.48 5.93
N ARG A 339 20.09 -12.63 6.07
CA ARG A 339 20.17 -11.61 7.12
C ARG A 339 19.53 -10.31 6.63
N PHE A 340 19.16 -9.44 7.55
CA PHE A 340 18.55 -8.14 7.27
C PHE A 340 19.41 -7.27 6.32
N VAL A 341 20.73 -7.24 6.54
CA VAL A 341 21.68 -6.47 5.74
C VAL A 341 21.78 -6.91 4.27
N GLN A 342 21.30 -8.11 3.95
CA GLN A 342 21.31 -8.65 2.58
C GLN A 342 20.11 -8.18 1.74
N ILE A 343 19.09 -7.57 2.36
CA ILE A 343 17.94 -7.01 1.60
C ILE A 343 18.42 -6.05 0.52
N PRO A 344 19.12 -4.94 0.82
CA PRO A 344 19.54 -3.99 -0.20
C PRO A 344 20.53 -4.59 -1.22
N GLU A 345 21.34 -5.58 -0.83
CA GLU A 345 22.27 -6.28 -1.73
C GLU A 345 21.51 -7.07 -2.81
N ILE A 346 20.40 -7.74 -2.42
CA ILE A 346 19.52 -8.46 -3.36
C ILE A 346 18.80 -7.48 -4.30
N LEU A 347 18.31 -6.35 -3.78
CA LEU A 347 17.66 -5.32 -4.59
C LEU A 347 18.62 -4.77 -5.65
N GLU A 348 19.82 -4.38 -5.23
CA GLU A 348 20.85 -3.84 -6.13
C GLU A 348 21.26 -4.86 -7.19
N MET A 349 21.54 -6.10 -6.80
CA MET A 349 21.86 -7.19 -7.71
C MET A 349 20.76 -7.38 -8.78
N ALA A 350 19.49 -7.45 -8.38
CA ALA A 350 18.39 -7.62 -9.32
C ALA A 350 18.26 -6.45 -10.30
N MET A 351 18.43 -5.21 -9.80
CA MET A 351 18.39 -4.00 -10.63
C MET A 351 19.56 -3.92 -11.63
N GLU A 352 20.76 -4.39 -11.27
CA GLU A 352 21.94 -4.36 -12.14
C GLU A 352 21.86 -5.38 -13.28
N HIS A 353 21.18 -6.49 -13.09
CA HIS A 353 21.02 -7.53 -14.11
C HIS A 353 19.86 -7.29 -15.07
N HIS A 354 18.92 -6.40 -14.71
CA HIS A 354 17.74 -6.17 -15.52
C HIS A 354 18.01 -5.24 -16.69
N HIS A 355 17.40 -5.55 -17.84
CA HIS A 355 17.35 -4.65 -18.98
C HIS A 355 16.00 -3.94 -19.00
N THR A 356 16.00 -2.63 -18.73
CA THR A 356 14.79 -1.84 -18.57
C THR A 356 13.95 -1.77 -19.84
N ILE A 357 12.68 -2.12 -19.74
CA ILE A 357 11.66 -1.91 -20.76
C ILE A 357 11.04 -0.54 -20.50
N GLU A 358 11.17 0.41 -21.44
CA GLU A 358 10.79 1.83 -21.23
C GLU A 358 9.32 2.03 -20.90
N ASN A 359 8.41 1.38 -21.63
CA ASN A 359 6.95 1.52 -21.46
C ASN A 359 6.31 0.12 -21.38
N PRO A 360 6.50 -0.62 -20.28
CA PRO A 360 6.01 -1.99 -20.18
C PRO A 360 4.48 -2.02 -20.08
N ASP A 361 3.85 -2.92 -20.83
CA ASP A 361 2.46 -3.27 -20.60
C ASP A 361 2.28 -4.17 -19.38
N VAL A 362 1.03 -4.48 -19.00
CA VAL A 362 0.74 -5.31 -17.83
C VAL A 362 1.38 -6.70 -17.94
N THR A 363 1.43 -7.29 -19.13
CA THR A 363 2.03 -8.61 -19.35
C THR A 363 3.53 -8.56 -19.11
N GLN A 364 4.20 -7.53 -19.64
CA GLN A 364 5.63 -7.31 -19.47
C GLN A 364 5.99 -6.98 -18.00
N ILE A 365 5.14 -6.24 -17.28
CA ILE A 365 5.29 -6.00 -15.84
C ILE A 365 5.27 -7.33 -15.06
N LEU A 366 4.26 -8.17 -15.29
CA LEU A 366 4.14 -9.46 -14.60
C LEU A 366 5.26 -10.43 -15.00
N GLN A 367 5.73 -10.37 -16.25
CA GLN A 367 6.87 -11.15 -16.70
C GLN A 367 8.17 -10.70 -16.02
N ALA A 368 8.43 -9.39 -15.92
CA ALA A 368 9.59 -8.84 -15.22
C ALA A 368 9.59 -9.21 -13.72
N GLU A 369 8.42 -9.30 -13.09
CA GLU A 369 8.28 -9.81 -11.73
C GLU A 369 8.78 -11.26 -11.62
N GLU A 370 8.27 -12.17 -12.47
CA GLU A 370 8.63 -13.58 -12.39
C GLU A 370 10.10 -13.83 -12.77
N GLU A 371 10.61 -13.14 -13.79
CA GLU A 371 12.02 -13.19 -14.18
C GLU A 371 12.93 -12.73 -13.02
N THR A 372 12.55 -11.68 -12.28
CA THR A 372 13.28 -11.23 -11.10
C THR A 372 13.27 -12.29 -10.00
N TYR A 373 12.14 -12.93 -9.76
CA TYR A 373 12.06 -14.03 -8.79
C TYR A 373 12.92 -15.22 -9.17
N GLU A 374 12.92 -15.61 -10.46
CA GLU A 374 13.75 -16.70 -10.96
C GLU A 374 15.24 -16.38 -10.85
N GLN A 375 15.65 -15.19 -11.25
CA GLN A 375 17.03 -14.72 -11.14
C GLN A 375 17.52 -14.79 -9.68
N ILE A 376 16.77 -14.26 -8.72
CA ILE A 376 17.16 -14.29 -7.31
C ILE A 376 17.26 -15.76 -6.82
N ARG A 377 16.35 -16.65 -7.22
CA ARG A 377 16.43 -18.07 -6.86
C ARG A 377 17.71 -18.72 -7.38
N GLN A 378 18.12 -18.41 -8.61
CA GLN A 378 19.34 -18.94 -9.22
C GLN A 378 20.61 -18.42 -8.50
N GLU A 379 20.69 -17.12 -8.28
CA GLU A 379 21.86 -16.50 -7.62
C GLU A 379 22.00 -16.95 -6.15
N MET A 380 20.90 -17.12 -5.46
CA MET A 380 20.88 -17.57 -4.06
C MET A 380 20.92 -19.09 -3.92
N LYS A 381 20.91 -19.86 -5.03
CA LYS A 381 20.90 -21.34 -5.06
C LYS A 381 19.75 -21.94 -4.22
N LEU A 382 18.55 -21.40 -4.39
CA LEU A 382 17.35 -21.76 -3.64
C LEU A 382 16.53 -22.85 -4.30
#